data_8a04fc020456a22d883a5f19a3112949
#
_entry.id   8a04fc020456a22d883a5f19a3112949
#
_cell.length_a   1.000
_cell.length_b   1.000
_cell.length_c   1.000
_cell.angle_alpha   90.00
_cell.angle_beta   90.00
_cell.angle_gamma   90.00
#
_symmetry.space_group_name_H-M   'P 1'
#
loop_
_entity.id
_entity.type
_entity.pdbx_description
1 polymer ?
#
loop_
_entity_poly.entity_id
_entity_poly.type
_entity_poly.pdbx_seq_one_letter_code
_entity_poly.pdbx_strand_id
1 'polypeptide(L)'
;ALCDTCRLFPRYFDDYGEIRETGLGLGCPEAARILLSPETDVELDRTVKSPDRIYNLLTEKREEFFTILDNKNFDLKMKLSAVLFSAAEFQSDIDKVDMLGGDSSVEFSECINVLKKMEYISDKRKERLISLSEEKAIYHNSEKFAGDIVRLFKYYLMRYMMTACFDLDLLTKVKYGIFACIIT
;
A
#
# COMPACT_ATOMS: atom_id res chain seq x y z
N ALA A 1 -19.01 13.91 26.16
CA ALA A 1 -17.61 13.69 25.82
C ALA A 1 -17.53 12.76 24.60
N LEU A 2 -16.63 13.02 23.66
CA LEU A 2 -16.38 12.13 22.53
C LEU A 2 -15.69 10.84 23.05
N CYS A 3 -16.02 9.69 22.44
CA CYS A 3 -15.27 8.46 22.71
C CYS A 3 -13.82 8.57 22.20
N ASP A 4 -12.94 7.70 22.66
CA ASP A 4 -11.51 7.78 22.31
C ASP A 4 -11.27 7.66 20.81
N THR A 5 -12.01 6.81 20.11
CA THR A 5 -11.94 6.70 18.65
C THR A 5 -12.27 8.04 17.96
N CYS A 6 -13.35 8.72 18.39
CA CYS A 6 -13.72 10.02 17.82
C CYS A 6 -12.70 11.13 18.16
N ARG A 7 -12.07 11.05 19.32
CA ARG A 7 -11.06 12.03 19.76
C ARG A 7 -9.73 11.86 19.02
N LEU A 8 -9.37 10.62 18.70
CA LEU A 8 -8.10 10.29 18.05
C LEU A 8 -8.16 10.31 16.53
N PHE A 9 -9.39 10.20 15.95
CA PHE A 9 -9.56 10.29 14.49
C PHE A 9 -9.00 11.62 13.94
N PRO A 10 -8.25 11.62 12.84
CA PRO A 10 -7.97 10.50 11.93
C PRO A 10 -6.66 9.74 12.22
N ARG A 11 -6.10 9.84 13.41
CA ARG A 11 -4.85 9.14 13.73
C ARG A 11 -5.08 7.65 13.87
N TYR A 12 -4.10 6.87 13.42
CA TYR A 12 -3.99 5.46 13.74
C TYR A 12 -2.71 5.19 14.55
N PHE A 13 -2.72 4.10 15.28
CA PHE A 13 -1.62 3.67 16.13
C PHE A 13 -1.44 2.17 15.92
N ASP A 14 -0.24 1.77 15.53
CA ASP A 14 0.13 0.38 15.34
C ASP A 14 1.29 0.05 16.28
N ASP A 15 1.10 -0.94 17.13
CA ASP A 15 2.08 -1.34 18.14
C ASP A 15 2.86 -2.58 17.68
N TYR A 16 4.18 -2.46 17.69
CA TYR A 16 5.15 -3.51 17.33
C TYR A 16 6.10 -3.75 18.50
N GLY A 17 5.57 -4.36 19.57
CA GLY A 17 6.30 -4.54 20.83
C GLY A 17 6.57 -3.21 21.52
N GLU A 18 7.83 -2.81 21.59
CA GLU A 18 8.25 -1.55 22.24
C GLU A 18 8.11 -0.32 21.32
N ILE A 19 7.83 -0.55 20.02
CA ILE A 19 7.71 0.52 19.02
C ILE A 19 6.24 0.75 18.71
N ARG A 20 5.85 2.02 18.67
CA ARG A 20 4.54 2.46 18.18
C ARG A 20 4.71 3.32 16.95
N GLU A 21 4.17 2.86 15.83
CA GLU A 21 4.02 3.70 14.64
C GLU A 21 2.70 4.46 14.71
N THR A 22 2.73 5.73 14.27
CA THR A 22 1.54 6.58 14.24
C THR A 22 1.43 7.27 12.88
N GLY A 23 0.21 7.44 12.41
CA GLY A 23 -0.03 8.13 11.17
C GLY A 23 -1.45 8.65 11.06
N LEU A 24 -1.81 9.17 9.87
CA LEU A 24 -3.14 9.69 9.56
C LEU A 24 -3.87 8.78 8.60
N GLY A 25 -5.15 8.54 8.87
CA GLY A 25 -6.02 7.74 8.00
C GLY A 25 -6.63 8.58 6.87
N LEU A 26 -6.65 8.04 5.66
CA LEU A 26 -7.27 8.68 4.48
C LEU A 26 -8.79 8.84 4.58
N GLY A 27 -9.44 8.30 5.61
CA GLY A 27 -10.86 8.52 5.89
C GLY A 27 -11.24 9.97 6.24
N CYS A 28 -10.25 10.81 6.58
CA CYS A 28 -10.42 12.24 6.76
C CYS A 28 -10.03 12.98 5.48
N PRO A 29 -10.92 13.78 4.86
CA PRO A 29 -10.60 14.51 3.64
C PRO A 29 -9.38 15.44 3.77
N GLU A 30 -9.22 16.09 4.92
CA GLU A 30 -8.09 16.98 5.17
C GLU A 30 -6.77 16.19 5.33
N ALA A 31 -6.79 15.06 6.03
CA ALA A 31 -5.63 14.18 6.09
C ALA A 31 -5.25 13.66 4.70
N ALA A 32 -6.23 13.27 3.88
CA ALA A 32 -6.00 12.86 2.51
C ALA A 32 -5.38 13.98 1.67
N ARG A 33 -5.88 15.21 1.79
CA ARG A 33 -5.35 16.39 1.10
C ARG A 33 -3.87 16.62 1.46
N ILE A 34 -3.51 16.52 2.73
CA ILE A 34 -2.14 16.69 3.21
C ILE A 34 -1.25 15.56 2.69
N LEU A 35 -1.66 14.30 2.93
CA LEU A 35 -0.86 13.11 2.58
C LEU A 35 -0.60 12.97 1.08
N LEU A 36 -1.54 13.41 0.24
CA LEU A 36 -1.43 13.33 -1.22
C LEU A 36 -0.90 14.64 -1.85
N SER A 37 -0.59 15.66 -1.03
CA SER A 37 0.02 16.88 -1.53
C SER A 37 1.44 16.62 -2.08
N PRO A 38 1.81 17.21 -3.24
CA PRO A 38 3.18 17.14 -3.75
C PRO A 38 4.23 17.73 -2.79
N GLU A 39 3.80 18.60 -1.88
CA GLU A 39 4.65 19.28 -0.92
C GLU A 39 4.91 18.43 0.33
N THR A 40 4.16 17.34 0.50
CA THR A 40 4.34 16.43 1.63
C THR A 40 5.42 15.42 1.30
N ASP A 41 6.53 15.49 2.02
CA ASP A 41 7.55 14.44 2.02
C ASP A 41 7.28 13.44 3.15
N VAL A 42 7.49 12.17 2.87
CA VAL A 42 7.37 11.11 3.87
C VAL A 42 8.77 10.75 4.34
N GLU A 43 9.14 11.31 5.48
CA GLU A 43 10.38 10.95 6.15
C GLU A 43 10.16 9.74 7.07
N LEU A 44 11.06 8.77 6.99
CA LEU A 44 11.11 7.64 7.89
C LEU A 44 12.12 7.94 9.00
N ASP A 45 11.70 7.82 10.26
CA ASP A 45 12.63 7.89 11.39
C ASP A 45 13.50 6.62 11.43
N ARG A 46 14.75 6.77 11.02
CA ARG A 46 15.73 5.68 10.92
C ARG A 46 16.46 5.39 12.23
N THR A 47 16.18 6.15 13.26
CA THR A 47 16.92 6.06 14.55
C THR A 47 16.39 4.97 15.44
N VAL A 48 15.14 4.54 15.21
CA VAL A 48 14.45 3.57 16.06
C VAL A 48 14.77 2.16 15.59
N LYS A 49 15.43 1.38 16.45
CA LYS A 49 15.65 -0.04 16.25
C LYS A 49 14.83 -0.84 17.25
N SER A 50 14.17 -1.86 16.77
CA SER A 50 13.43 -2.82 17.60
C SER A 50 14.36 -3.95 18.05
N PRO A 51 14.14 -4.56 19.24
CA PRO A 51 14.69 -5.86 19.55
C PRO A 51 14.14 -6.96 18.61
N ASP A 52 13.00 -6.73 17.98
CA ASP A 52 12.41 -7.65 17.01
C ASP A 52 13.16 -7.61 15.68
N ARG A 53 13.76 -8.76 15.31
CA ARG A 53 14.49 -8.90 14.06
C ARG A 53 13.60 -8.73 12.83
N ILE A 54 12.37 -9.23 12.86
CA ILE A 54 11.44 -9.15 11.73
C ILE A 54 11.04 -7.70 11.47
N TYR A 55 10.76 -6.95 12.54
CA TYR A 55 10.48 -5.51 12.42
C TYR A 55 11.62 -4.76 11.72
N ASN A 56 12.87 -5.02 12.14
CA ASN A 56 14.03 -4.35 11.55
C ASN A 56 14.20 -4.72 10.05
N LEU A 57 14.07 -6.00 9.69
CA LEU A 57 14.13 -6.45 8.30
C LEU A 57 13.04 -5.80 7.43
N LEU A 58 11.81 -5.74 7.94
CA LEU A 58 10.71 -5.09 7.22
C LEU A 58 10.93 -3.57 7.10
N THR A 59 11.50 -2.93 8.12
CA THR A 59 11.84 -1.50 8.04
C THR A 59 12.90 -1.25 6.96
N GLU A 60 13.97 -2.05 6.90
CA GLU A 60 14.99 -1.98 5.85
C GLU A 60 14.36 -2.19 4.46
N LYS A 61 13.46 -3.16 4.33
CA LYS A 61 12.75 -3.42 3.07
C LYS A 61 11.82 -2.26 2.69
N ARG A 62 11.16 -1.61 3.64
CA ARG A 62 10.34 -0.41 3.41
C ARG A 62 11.17 0.76 2.87
N GLU A 63 12.38 0.95 3.40
CA GLU A 63 13.32 1.96 2.89
C GLU A 63 13.77 1.66 1.45
N GLU A 64 14.06 0.39 1.15
CA GLU A 64 14.38 -0.06 -0.21
C GLU A 64 13.22 0.28 -1.17
N PHE A 65 11.98 -0.04 -0.79
CA PHE A 65 10.80 0.26 -1.60
C PHE A 65 10.63 1.77 -1.85
N PHE A 66 10.87 2.59 -0.83
CA PHE A 66 10.82 4.05 -1.00
C PHE A 66 11.91 4.53 -1.95
N THR A 67 13.11 3.99 -1.86
CA THR A 67 14.22 4.31 -2.79
C THR A 67 13.85 3.97 -4.23
N ILE A 68 13.22 2.81 -4.47
CA ILE A 68 12.72 2.41 -5.79
C ILE A 68 11.64 3.39 -6.28
N LEU A 69 10.69 3.75 -5.42
CA LEU A 69 9.59 4.65 -5.77
C LEU A 69 10.05 6.09 -6.06
N ASP A 70 11.14 6.54 -5.42
CA ASP A 70 11.72 7.86 -5.63
C ASP A 70 12.68 7.93 -6.83
N ASN A 71 13.00 6.79 -7.44
CA ASN A 71 13.90 6.75 -8.60
C ASN A 71 13.27 7.48 -9.80
N LYS A 72 13.87 8.62 -10.17
CA LYS A 72 13.39 9.48 -11.26
C LYS A 72 13.58 8.86 -12.66
N ASN A 73 14.43 7.83 -12.78
CA ASN A 73 14.68 7.15 -14.06
C ASN A 73 13.66 6.05 -14.36
N PHE A 74 12.80 5.71 -13.40
CA PHE A 74 11.78 4.68 -13.53
C PHE A 74 10.42 5.33 -13.81
N ASP A 75 9.73 4.82 -14.83
CA ASP A 75 8.31 5.09 -15.03
C ASP A 75 7.46 4.42 -13.94
N LEU A 76 6.17 4.71 -13.89
CA LEU A 76 5.28 4.15 -12.86
C LEU A 76 5.25 2.62 -12.88
N LYS A 77 5.17 2.03 -14.08
CA LYS A 77 5.14 0.57 -14.24
C LYS A 77 6.42 -0.08 -13.72
N MET A 78 7.57 0.48 -14.07
CA MET A 78 8.87 0.00 -13.58
C MET A 78 8.96 0.08 -12.06
N LYS A 79 8.51 1.18 -11.44
CA LYS A 79 8.49 1.37 -9.99
C LYS A 79 7.66 0.29 -9.30
N LEU A 80 6.40 0.13 -9.72
CA LEU A 80 5.49 -0.85 -9.11
C LEU A 80 5.98 -2.29 -9.33
N SER A 81 6.49 -2.60 -10.53
CA SER A 81 7.04 -3.93 -10.83
C SER A 81 8.28 -4.23 -10.02
N ALA A 82 9.20 -3.28 -9.84
CA ALA A 82 10.41 -3.46 -9.06
C ALA A 82 10.11 -3.70 -7.58
N VAL A 83 9.18 -2.94 -7.00
CA VAL A 83 8.73 -3.17 -5.61
C VAL A 83 8.08 -4.54 -5.47
N LEU A 84 7.20 -4.92 -6.41
CA LEU A 84 6.54 -6.23 -6.38
C LEU A 84 7.54 -7.38 -6.49
N PHE A 85 8.53 -7.25 -7.38
CA PHE A 85 9.59 -8.25 -7.57
C PHE A 85 10.42 -8.40 -6.28
N SER A 86 10.90 -7.29 -5.71
CA SER A 86 11.67 -7.30 -4.46
C SER A 86 10.86 -7.87 -3.28
N ALA A 87 9.55 -7.62 -3.23
CA ALA A 87 8.68 -8.23 -2.22
C ALA A 87 8.52 -9.75 -2.42
N ALA A 88 8.44 -10.21 -3.68
CA ALA A 88 8.36 -11.63 -4.00
C ALA A 88 9.65 -12.37 -3.68
N GLU A 89 10.82 -11.78 -3.96
CA GLU A 89 12.12 -12.35 -3.54
C GLU A 89 12.20 -12.50 -2.01
N PHE A 90 11.84 -11.44 -1.29
CA PHE A 90 11.83 -11.47 0.18
C PHE A 90 10.89 -12.56 0.72
N GLN A 91 9.70 -12.70 0.13
CA GLN A 91 8.74 -13.73 0.53
C GLN A 91 9.24 -15.14 0.20
N SER A 92 9.86 -15.33 -0.97
CA SER A 92 10.48 -16.60 -1.35
C SER A 92 11.55 -17.04 -0.36
N ASP A 93 12.33 -16.10 0.17
CA ASP A 93 13.35 -16.37 1.18
C ASP A 93 12.75 -16.80 2.53
N ILE A 94 11.61 -16.21 2.90
CA ILE A 94 10.91 -16.57 4.15
C ILE A 94 10.25 -17.94 4.03
N ASP A 95 9.49 -18.16 2.96
CA ASP A 95 8.65 -19.35 2.81
C ASP A 95 9.45 -20.56 2.27
N LYS A 96 10.67 -20.33 1.77
CA LYS A 96 11.48 -21.33 1.07
C LYS A 96 10.76 -21.92 -0.16
N VAL A 97 9.91 -21.12 -0.78
CA VAL A 97 9.12 -21.45 -1.97
C VAL A 97 9.37 -20.37 -3.01
N ASP A 98 9.58 -20.76 -4.27
CA ASP A 98 9.74 -19.82 -5.36
C ASP A 98 8.43 -19.10 -5.67
N MET A 99 8.33 -17.84 -5.29
CA MET A 99 7.19 -16.97 -5.55
C MET A 99 7.26 -16.28 -6.93
N LEU A 100 8.38 -16.41 -7.64
CA LEU A 100 8.61 -15.77 -8.93
C LEU A 100 8.24 -16.68 -10.11
N GLY A 101 8.17 -18.00 -9.89
CA GLY A 101 7.93 -19.00 -10.92
C GLY A 101 6.46 -19.37 -11.17
N GLY A 102 5.52 -18.77 -10.47
CA GLY A 102 4.09 -19.07 -10.60
C GLY A 102 3.43 -18.28 -11.73
N ASP A 103 2.72 -18.96 -12.63
CA ASP A 103 1.75 -18.32 -13.54
C ASP A 103 0.50 -17.94 -12.72
N SER A 104 0.57 -16.79 -12.07
CA SER A 104 -0.54 -16.23 -11.29
C SER A 104 -1.08 -14.97 -11.93
N SER A 105 -1.40 -15.02 -13.21
CA SER A 105 -2.16 -13.97 -13.87
C SER A 105 -3.59 -13.96 -13.33
N VAL A 106 -3.79 -13.33 -12.20
CA VAL A 106 -5.15 -13.00 -11.75
C VAL A 106 -5.66 -11.90 -12.68
N GLU A 107 -6.68 -12.22 -13.45
CA GLU A 107 -7.33 -11.25 -14.31
C GLU A 107 -7.94 -10.12 -13.47
N PHE A 108 -7.74 -8.87 -13.90
CA PHE A 108 -8.34 -7.70 -13.22
C PHE A 108 -9.84 -7.84 -13.03
N SER A 109 -10.52 -8.46 -13.99
CA SER A 109 -11.94 -8.80 -13.94
C SER A 109 -12.31 -9.68 -12.73
N GLU A 110 -11.44 -10.61 -12.34
CA GLU A 110 -11.67 -11.49 -11.18
C GLU A 110 -11.58 -10.68 -9.87
N CYS A 111 -10.59 -9.80 -9.77
CA CYS A 111 -10.46 -8.88 -8.64
C CYS A 111 -11.72 -8.00 -8.49
N ILE A 112 -12.19 -7.41 -9.60
CA ILE A 112 -13.42 -6.61 -9.60
C ILE A 112 -14.63 -7.45 -9.21
N ASN A 113 -14.73 -8.70 -9.65
CA ASN A 113 -15.82 -9.60 -9.29
C ASN A 113 -15.83 -9.94 -7.78
N VAL A 114 -14.67 -10.04 -7.14
CA VAL A 114 -14.59 -10.18 -5.68
C VAL A 114 -15.09 -8.90 -5.01
N LEU A 115 -14.62 -7.74 -5.44
CA LEU A 115 -15.03 -6.45 -4.89
C LEU A 115 -16.54 -6.23 -5.03
N LYS A 116 -17.16 -6.58 -6.17
CA LYS A 116 -18.62 -6.46 -6.38
C LYS A 116 -19.46 -7.25 -5.35
N LYS A 117 -18.91 -8.29 -4.75
CA LYS A 117 -19.58 -9.11 -3.73
C LYS A 117 -19.47 -8.55 -2.31
N MET A 118 -18.62 -7.55 -2.10
CA MET A 118 -18.44 -6.94 -0.78
C MET A 118 -19.62 -6.02 -0.43
N GLU A 119 -19.84 -5.83 0.87
CA GLU A 119 -20.76 -4.83 1.36
C GLU A 119 -20.17 -3.42 1.23
N TYR A 120 -20.96 -2.48 0.75
CA TYR A 120 -20.56 -1.10 0.57
C TYR A 120 -21.38 -0.18 1.46
N ILE A 121 -20.69 0.79 2.09
CA ILE A 121 -21.36 1.84 2.88
C ILE A 121 -22.18 2.77 1.98
N SER A 122 -21.90 2.81 0.68
CA SER A 122 -22.55 3.72 -0.28
C SER A 122 -22.73 3.05 -1.63
N ASP A 123 -23.97 3.08 -2.15
CA ASP A 123 -24.31 2.59 -3.48
C ASP A 123 -23.50 3.29 -4.58
N LYS A 124 -23.21 4.58 -4.43
CA LYS A 124 -22.39 5.35 -5.35
C LYS A 124 -20.99 4.76 -5.54
N ARG A 125 -20.37 4.21 -4.47
CA ARG A 125 -19.06 3.52 -4.57
C ARG A 125 -19.19 2.22 -5.35
N LYS A 126 -20.24 1.47 -5.12
CA LYS A 126 -20.53 0.23 -5.83
C LYS A 126 -20.76 0.48 -7.32
N GLU A 127 -21.55 1.49 -7.67
CA GLU A 127 -21.79 1.91 -9.06
C GLU A 127 -20.49 2.31 -9.77
N ARG A 128 -19.64 3.11 -9.10
CA ARG A 128 -18.34 3.49 -9.65
C ARG A 128 -17.44 2.29 -9.89
N LEU A 129 -17.40 1.31 -8.98
CA LEU A 129 -16.62 0.09 -9.17
C LEU A 129 -17.13 -0.75 -10.34
N ILE A 130 -18.47 -0.81 -10.53
CA ILE A 130 -19.08 -1.48 -11.67
C ILE A 130 -18.68 -0.78 -12.97
N SER A 131 -18.74 0.56 -13.02
CA SER A 131 -18.32 1.31 -14.21
C SER A 131 -16.85 1.09 -14.56
N LEU A 132 -15.95 1.03 -13.58
CA LEU A 132 -14.52 0.72 -13.80
C LEU A 132 -14.31 -0.65 -14.44
N SER A 133 -15.19 -1.63 -14.19
CA SER A 133 -15.08 -2.96 -14.79
C SER A 133 -15.47 -2.99 -16.28
N GLU A 134 -16.18 -1.97 -16.74
CA GLU A 134 -16.64 -1.84 -18.13
C GLU A 134 -15.71 -0.95 -18.98
N GLU A 135 -14.87 -0.13 -18.30
CA GLU A 135 -13.92 0.76 -18.97
C GLU A 135 -12.59 0.03 -19.26
N LYS A 136 -12.33 -0.23 -20.54
CA LYS A 136 -10.99 -0.68 -21.02
C LYS A 136 -9.92 0.41 -20.91
N ALA A 137 -10.27 1.60 -20.37
CA ALA A 137 -9.49 2.81 -20.47
C ALA A 137 -8.54 3.10 -19.28
N ILE A 138 -8.41 2.20 -18.33
CA ILE A 138 -7.68 2.42 -17.06
C ILE A 138 -6.19 2.74 -17.28
N TYR A 139 -5.60 2.32 -18.39
CA TYR A 139 -4.16 2.48 -18.65
C TYR A 139 -3.75 3.77 -19.39
N HIS A 140 -4.67 4.51 -19.99
CA HIS A 140 -4.29 5.65 -20.86
C HIS A 140 -3.90 6.93 -20.14
N ASN A 141 -4.17 7.07 -18.84
CA ASN A 141 -3.87 8.28 -18.07
C ASN A 141 -2.96 8.06 -16.85
N SER A 142 -2.43 6.85 -16.66
CA SER A 142 -1.62 6.51 -15.45
C SER A 142 -0.39 7.41 -15.30
N GLU A 143 0.27 7.78 -16.40
CA GLU A 143 1.44 8.66 -16.37
C GLU A 143 1.12 10.08 -15.86
N LYS A 144 -0.06 10.60 -16.18
CA LYS A 144 -0.51 11.90 -15.68
C LYS A 144 -0.64 11.92 -14.14
N PHE A 145 -1.03 10.80 -13.55
CA PHE A 145 -1.24 10.65 -12.12
C PHE A 145 -0.12 9.88 -11.43
N ALA A 146 0.99 9.60 -12.12
CA ALA A 146 2.07 8.78 -11.59
C ALA A 146 2.58 9.27 -10.22
N GLY A 147 2.71 10.58 -10.04
CA GLY A 147 3.10 11.16 -8.76
C GLY A 147 2.10 10.91 -7.65
N ASP A 148 0.80 11.02 -7.95
CA ASP A 148 -0.27 10.77 -6.97
C ASP A 148 -0.34 9.29 -6.59
N ILE A 149 -0.20 8.41 -7.59
CA ILE A 149 -0.18 6.95 -7.38
C ILE A 149 1.03 6.55 -6.53
N VAL A 150 2.21 7.11 -6.79
CA VAL A 150 3.40 6.84 -5.97
C VAL A 150 3.18 7.29 -4.52
N ARG A 151 2.62 8.50 -4.28
CA ARG A 151 2.31 8.98 -2.92
C ARG A 151 1.29 8.09 -2.23
N LEU A 152 0.23 7.72 -2.93
CA LEU A 152 -0.78 6.83 -2.41
C LEU A 152 -0.19 5.44 -2.07
N PHE A 153 0.66 4.90 -2.93
CA PHE A 153 1.30 3.62 -2.69
C PHE A 153 2.27 3.69 -1.48
N LYS A 154 3.06 4.75 -1.35
CA LYS A 154 3.87 4.99 -0.15
C LYS A 154 3.01 5.01 1.12
N TYR A 155 1.84 5.67 1.07
CA TYR A 155 0.89 5.64 2.17
C TYR A 155 0.45 4.21 2.52
N TYR A 156 0.10 3.38 1.52
CA TYR A 156 -0.28 1.98 1.77
C TYR A 156 0.86 1.16 2.37
N LEU A 157 2.09 1.37 1.92
CA LEU A 157 3.27 0.73 2.51
C LEU A 157 3.46 1.18 3.97
N MET A 158 3.32 2.47 4.27
CA MET A 158 3.39 2.98 5.64
C MET A 158 2.30 2.39 6.53
N ARG A 159 1.08 2.28 6.01
CA ARG A 159 -0.08 1.89 6.79
C ARG A 159 -0.21 0.39 7.04
N TYR A 160 0.18 -0.43 6.07
CA TYR A 160 -0.17 -1.85 6.09
C TYR A 160 1.02 -2.80 6.00
N MET A 161 2.15 -2.37 5.46
CA MET A 161 3.28 -3.25 5.24
C MET A 161 3.81 -3.90 6.53
N MET A 162 3.91 -3.11 7.61
CA MET A 162 4.47 -3.57 8.87
C MET A 162 3.58 -4.59 9.59
N THR A 163 2.32 -4.77 9.18
CA THR A 163 1.50 -5.87 9.71
C THR A 163 2.06 -7.25 9.34
N ALA A 164 2.97 -7.32 8.35
CA ALA A 164 3.74 -8.52 8.05
C ALA A 164 4.65 -8.98 9.23
N CYS A 165 4.87 -8.17 10.25
CA CYS A 165 5.49 -8.61 11.51
C CYS A 165 4.71 -9.74 12.19
N PHE A 166 3.39 -9.80 11.98
CA PHE A 166 2.50 -10.74 12.66
C PHE A 166 2.21 -12.00 11.85
N ASP A 167 2.17 -11.89 10.52
CA ASP A 167 1.78 -12.99 9.63
C ASP A 167 2.87 -13.42 8.63
N LEU A 168 4.00 -12.72 8.60
CA LEU A 168 5.14 -12.93 7.69
C LEU A 168 4.76 -12.85 6.20
N ASP A 169 3.64 -12.22 5.85
CA ASP A 169 3.14 -12.14 4.48
C ASP A 169 3.31 -10.72 3.91
N LEU A 170 4.55 -10.37 3.56
CA LEU A 170 4.88 -9.10 2.93
C LEU A 170 4.30 -8.97 1.51
N LEU A 171 4.35 -10.05 0.74
CA LEU A 171 3.95 -10.03 -0.66
C LEU A 171 2.47 -9.66 -0.83
N THR A 172 1.58 -10.20 0.00
CA THR A 172 0.16 -9.84 -0.04
C THR A 172 -0.07 -8.37 0.34
N LYS A 173 0.67 -7.82 1.31
CA LYS A 173 0.54 -6.40 1.68
C LYS A 173 0.94 -5.49 0.51
N VAL A 174 2.02 -5.82 -0.19
CA VAL A 174 2.48 -5.08 -1.38
C VAL A 174 1.46 -5.20 -2.52
N LYS A 175 0.99 -6.42 -2.84
CA LYS A 175 -0.06 -6.64 -3.85
C LYS A 175 -1.33 -5.85 -3.53
N TYR A 176 -1.76 -5.84 -2.27
CA TYR A 176 -2.90 -5.05 -1.82
C TYR A 176 -2.71 -3.56 -2.08
N GLY A 177 -1.54 -3.00 -1.73
CA GLY A 177 -1.24 -1.59 -1.96
C GLY A 177 -1.26 -1.22 -3.45
N ILE A 178 -0.65 -2.04 -4.31
CA ILE A 178 -0.67 -1.84 -5.76
C ILE A 178 -2.12 -1.90 -6.28
N PHE A 179 -2.87 -2.93 -5.90
CA PHE A 179 -4.26 -3.10 -6.32
C PHE A 179 -5.13 -1.91 -5.89
N ALA A 180 -5.00 -1.46 -4.63
CA ALA A 180 -5.73 -0.31 -4.12
C ALA A 180 -5.42 0.96 -4.93
N CYS A 181 -4.17 1.17 -5.37
CA CYS A 181 -3.80 2.29 -6.23
C CYS A 181 -4.41 2.20 -7.65
N ILE A 182 -4.62 0.99 -8.18
CA ILE A 182 -5.20 0.79 -9.52
C ILE A 182 -6.70 1.10 -9.53
N ILE A 183 -7.40 0.83 -8.43
CA ILE A 183 -8.87 1.00 -8.34
C ILE A 183 -9.32 2.37 -7.81
N THR A 184 -8.37 3.24 -7.42
CA THR A 184 -8.69 4.58 -6.90
C THR A 184 -8.73 5.62 -8.00
#